data_314fd26ba11cc12217f8847ce264580e
#
_entry.id   314fd26ba11cc12217f8847ce264580e
#
_cell.length_a   1.000
_cell.length_b   1.000
_cell.length_c   1.000
_cell.angle_alpha   90.00
_cell.angle_beta   90.00
_cell.angle_gamma   90.00
#
_symmetry.space_group_name_H-M   'P 1'
#
loop_
_entity.id
_entity.type
_entity.pdbx_description
1 polymer ?
#
loop_
_entity_poly.entity_id
_entity_poly.type
_entity_poly.pdbx_seq_one_letter_code
_entity_poly.pdbx_strand_id
1 'polypeptide(L)'
;YANKIGIKYITVYAFSTENWKRTTEEVTALMNLFQSYLDDYSKRADSENIKVKIIGNRQGLSEKMQKSIEKCMERTKDNTGIVFNIALNYGGRDEILGAVKNIAKKIQNNEVKIEDITEQMISDNLYTANQPDPDLLIRTSGELRLSNFLPWQLAYTEFLIVDKNWPDFNEKDLDDAI
;
A
#
# COMPACT_ATOMS: atom_id res chain seq x y z
N TYR A 1 -5.08 -10.04 -13.95
CA TYR A 1 -4.38 -9.75 -15.24
C TYR A 1 -2.91 -9.42 -14.97
N ALA A 2 -2.58 -8.44 -14.14
CA ALA A 2 -1.21 -8.03 -13.82
C ALA A 2 -0.28 -9.22 -13.48
N ASN A 3 -0.77 -10.19 -12.69
CA ASN A 3 -0.03 -11.41 -12.38
C ASN A 3 0.30 -12.25 -13.64
N LYS A 4 -0.64 -12.31 -14.60
CA LYS A 4 -0.46 -13.08 -15.86
C LYS A 4 0.60 -12.47 -16.78
N ILE A 5 0.71 -11.14 -16.82
CA ILE A 5 1.69 -10.43 -17.65
C ILE A 5 3.06 -10.27 -16.97
N GLY A 6 3.22 -10.81 -15.76
CA GLY A 6 4.51 -10.90 -15.07
C GLY A 6 4.86 -9.73 -14.16
N ILE A 7 3.92 -8.83 -13.86
CA ILE A 7 4.12 -7.78 -12.85
C ILE A 7 4.35 -8.45 -11.50
N LYS A 8 5.40 -8.02 -10.80
CA LYS A 8 5.81 -8.62 -9.50
C LYS A 8 5.19 -7.92 -8.30
N TYR A 9 4.98 -6.62 -8.40
CA TYR A 9 4.44 -5.80 -7.32
C TYR A 9 3.39 -4.85 -7.88
N ILE A 10 2.28 -4.73 -7.19
CA ILE A 10 1.27 -3.70 -7.47
C ILE A 10 0.78 -3.11 -6.16
N THR A 11 0.68 -1.80 -6.11
CA THR A 11 0.18 -1.10 -4.92
C THR A 11 -1.01 -0.24 -5.32
N VAL A 12 -2.14 -0.41 -4.62
CA VAL A 12 -3.35 0.38 -4.83
C VAL A 12 -3.66 1.25 -3.62
N TYR A 13 -4.11 2.48 -3.86
CA TYR A 13 -4.50 3.42 -2.81
C TYR A 13 -5.97 3.25 -2.47
N ALA A 14 -6.28 2.47 -1.43
CA ALA A 14 -7.65 2.14 -1.07
C ALA A 14 -8.29 3.19 -0.14
N PHE A 15 -7.57 3.68 0.88
CA PHE A 15 -8.06 4.67 1.84
C PHE A 15 -6.90 5.45 2.45
N SER A 16 -6.92 6.78 2.27
CA SER A 16 -5.89 7.67 2.82
C SER A 16 -6.22 8.14 4.25
N THR A 17 -5.19 8.58 4.98
CA THR A 17 -5.37 9.23 6.28
C THR A 17 -6.24 10.48 6.19
N GLU A 18 -6.25 11.18 5.07
CA GLU A 18 -7.09 12.35 4.81
C GLU A 18 -8.58 12.00 4.64
N ASN A 19 -8.90 10.75 4.24
CA ASN A 19 -10.29 10.31 4.06
C ASN A 19 -11.10 10.23 5.36
N TRP A 20 -10.44 10.21 6.52
CA TRP A 20 -11.13 10.31 7.81
C TRP A 20 -11.89 11.63 7.99
N LYS A 21 -11.61 12.64 7.18
CA LYS A 21 -12.32 13.93 7.16
C LYS A 21 -13.67 13.88 6.43
N ARG A 22 -13.99 12.76 5.77
CA ARG A 22 -15.30 12.53 5.15
C ARG A 22 -16.39 12.36 6.20
N THR A 23 -17.64 12.32 5.77
CA THR A 23 -18.75 12.09 6.69
C THR A 23 -18.62 10.72 7.37
N THR A 24 -19.16 10.60 8.57
CA THR A 24 -19.13 9.34 9.34
C THR A 24 -19.79 8.19 8.57
N GLU A 25 -20.87 8.50 7.86
CA GLU A 25 -21.63 7.56 7.04
C GLU A 25 -20.78 7.02 5.89
N GLU A 26 -20.06 7.88 5.17
CA GLU A 26 -19.16 7.47 4.08
C GLU A 26 -18.01 6.61 4.59
N VAL A 27 -17.36 7.04 5.68
CA VAL A 27 -16.26 6.29 6.28
C VAL A 27 -16.73 4.91 6.74
N THR A 28 -17.88 4.85 7.42
CA THR A 28 -18.45 3.58 7.89
C THR A 28 -18.78 2.65 6.72
N ALA A 29 -19.40 3.17 5.66
CA ALA A 29 -19.73 2.38 4.48
C ALA A 29 -18.47 1.82 3.80
N LEU A 30 -17.42 2.65 3.63
CA LEU A 30 -16.14 2.21 3.07
C LEU A 30 -15.45 1.15 3.94
N MET A 31 -15.42 1.34 5.25
CA MET A 31 -14.80 0.35 6.17
C MET A 31 -15.55 -0.98 6.15
N ASN A 32 -16.88 -0.98 6.10
CA ASN A 32 -17.66 -2.19 5.96
C ASN A 32 -17.40 -2.89 4.61
N LEU A 33 -17.28 -2.13 3.53
CA LEU A 33 -16.94 -2.67 2.22
C LEU A 33 -15.55 -3.33 2.22
N PHE A 34 -14.53 -2.66 2.76
CA PHE A 34 -13.18 -3.22 2.90
C PHE A 34 -13.17 -4.48 3.75
N GLN A 35 -13.92 -4.49 4.86
CA GLN A 35 -14.04 -5.65 5.72
C GLN A 35 -14.58 -6.87 4.94
N SER A 36 -15.69 -6.70 4.24
CA SER A 36 -16.30 -7.74 3.41
C SER A 36 -15.35 -8.21 2.31
N TYR A 37 -14.71 -7.26 1.63
CA TYR A 37 -13.75 -7.56 0.57
C TYR A 37 -12.55 -8.39 1.07
N LEU A 38 -11.95 -8.02 2.20
CA LEU A 38 -10.81 -8.76 2.76
C LEU A 38 -11.19 -10.20 3.13
N ASP A 39 -12.38 -10.39 3.71
CA ASP A 39 -12.85 -11.72 4.13
C ASP A 39 -13.08 -12.63 2.92
N ASP A 40 -13.63 -12.12 1.82
CA ASP A 40 -13.92 -12.88 0.60
C ASP A 40 -12.68 -13.04 -0.29
N TYR A 41 -11.94 -11.93 -0.50
CA TYR A 41 -10.80 -11.90 -1.41
C TYR A 41 -9.62 -12.74 -0.94
N SER A 42 -9.43 -12.88 0.37
CA SER A 42 -8.31 -13.66 0.92
C SER A 42 -8.26 -15.11 0.41
N LYS A 43 -9.42 -15.72 0.18
CA LYS A 43 -9.52 -17.10 -0.34
C LYS A 43 -9.15 -17.16 -1.82
N ARG A 44 -9.64 -16.19 -2.59
CA ARG A 44 -9.35 -16.07 -4.02
C ARG A 44 -7.89 -15.74 -4.26
N ALA A 45 -7.33 -14.78 -3.52
CA ALA A 45 -5.92 -14.41 -3.62
C ALA A 45 -5.00 -15.61 -3.37
N ASP A 46 -5.34 -16.43 -2.37
CA ASP A 46 -4.61 -17.66 -2.05
C ASP A 46 -4.66 -18.67 -3.22
N SER A 47 -5.84 -18.95 -3.76
CA SER A 47 -6.01 -19.85 -4.91
C SER A 47 -5.33 -19.36 -6.20
N GLU A 48 -5.16 -18.05 -6.36
CA GLU A 48 -4.47 -17.41 -7.50
C GLU A 48 -2.97 -17.17 -7.24
N ASN A 49 -2.42 -17.68 -6.14
CA ASN A 49 -1.03 -17.51 -5.71
C ASN A 49 -0.62 -16.02 -5.57
N ILE A 50 -1.53 -15.16 -5.11
CA ILE A 50 -1.30 -13.74 -4.87
C ILE A 50 -0.92 -13.53 -3.41
N LYS A 51 0.21 -12.88 -3.15
CA LYS A 51 0.61 -12.46 -1.80
C LYS A 51 0.01 -11.10 -1.48
N VAL A 52 -0.91 -11.05 -0.51
CA VAL A 52 -1.56 -9.79 -0.10
C VAL A 52 -0.79 -9.16 1.05
N LYS A 53 -0.48 -7.88 0.92
CA LYS A 53 0.02 -7.03 2.00
C LYS A 53 -0.90 -5.83 2.19
N ILE A 54 -1.24 -5.53 3.44
CA ILE A 54 -1.97 -4.31 3.79
C ILE A 54 -0.97 -3.35 4.41
N ILE A 55 -0.72 -2.24 3.72
CA ILE A 55 0.19 -1.18 4.16
C ILE A 55 -0.59 0.03 4.68
N GLY A 56 -0.08 0.66 5.71
CA GLY A 56 -0.70 1.81 6.38
C GLY A 56 -0.81 1.64 7.88
N ASN A 57 -1.29 2.68 8.54
CA ASN A 57 -1.39 2.73 9.99
C ASN A 57 -2.61 1.93 10.49
N ARG A 58 -2.37 0.88 11.24
CA ARG A 58 -3.45 0.04 11.80
C ARG A 58 -4.12 0.67 13.02
N GLN A 59 -3.47 1.65 13.65
CA GLN A 59 -4.08 2.39 14.75
C GLN A 59 -5.29 3.18 14.25
N GLY A 60 -6.38 3.14 15.00
CA GLY A 60 -7.66 3.77 14.61
C GLY A 60 -8.57 2.89 13.73
N LEU A 61 -8.09 1.76 13.21
CA LEU A 61 -8.96 0.74 12.61
C LEU A 61 -9.62 -0.10 13.71
N SER A 62 -10.86 -0.54 13.48
CA SER A 62 -11.55 -1.41 14.42
C SER A 62 -10.81 -2.72 14.63
N GLU A 63 -10.93 -3.32 15.84
CA GLU A 63 -10.32 -4.63 16.12
C GLU A 63 -10.73 -5.70 15.11
N LYS A 64 -12.00 -5.66 14.67
CA LYS A 64 -12.51 -6.57 13.64
C LYS A 64 -11.75 -6.42 12.34
N MET A 65 -11.53 -5.18 11.88
CA MET A 65 -10.74 -4.88 10.68
C MET A 65 -9.30 -5.36 10.82
N GLN A 66 -8.65 -5.08 11.94
CA GLN A 66 -7.28 -5.53 12.19
C GLN A 66 -7.16 -7.06 12.12
N LYS A 67 -8.09 -7.79 12.73
CA LYS A 67 -8.14 -9.27 12.66
C LYS A 67 -8.33 -9.79 11.23
N SER A 68 -9.18 -9.14 10.43
CA SER A 68 -9.37 -9.54 9.02
C SER A 68 -8.13 -9.26 8.18
N ILE A 69 -7.44 -8.15 8.43
CA ILE A 69 -6.15 -7.84 7.80
C ILE A 69 -5.12 -8.94 8.13
N GLU A 70 -4.95 -9.26 9.41
CA GLU A 70 -4.01 -10.30 9.85
C GLU A 70 -4.32 -11.65 9.23
N LYS A 71 -5.60 -12.05 9.25
CA LYS A 71 -6.05 -13.30 8.64
C LYS A 71 -5.79 -13.36 7.12
N CYS A 72 -6.03 -12.25 6.40
CA CYS A 72 -5.78 -12.17 4.97
C CYS A 72 -4.28 -12.29 4.67
N MET A 73 -3.44 -11.54 5.37
CA MET A 73 -1.99 -11.57 5.19
C MET A 73 -1.39 -12.93 5.58
N GLU A 74 -1.83 -13.51 6.69
CA GLU A 74 -1.36 -14.83 7.14
C GLU A 74 -1.72 -15.93 6.16
N ARG A 75 -2.94 -15.92 5.61
CA ARG A 75 -3.38 -16.90 4.61
C ARG A 75 -2.53 -16.90 3.34
N THR A 76 -2.07 -15.73 2.91
CA THR A 76 -1.36 -15.55 1.63
C THR A 76 0.15 -15.36 1.79
N LYS A 77 0.70 -15.52 2.99
CA LYS A 77 2.11 -15.20 3.30
C LYS A 77 3.13 -16.01 2.50
N ASP A 78 2.78 -17.27 2.20
CA ASP A 78 3.67 -18.22 1.52
C ASP A 78 3.48 -18.20 -0.01
N ASN A 79 2.53 -17.40 -0.52
CA ASN A 79 2.32 -17.23 -1.95
C ASN A 79 3.53 -16.54 -2.61
N THR A 80 3.87 -17.02 -3.81
CA THR A 80 5.09 -16.64 -4.54
C THR A 80 4.83 -15.87 -5.84
N GLY A 81 3.57 -15.62 -6.16
CA GLY A 81 3.16 -14.83 -7.32
C GLY A 81 3.31 -13.33 -7.09
N ILE A 82 2.41 -12.54 -7.67
CA ILE A 82 2.41 -11.09 -7.49
C ILE A 82 2.21 -10.70 -6.02
N VAL A 83 2.95 -9.69 -5.55
CA VAL A 83 2.70 -9.03 -4.27
C VAL A 83 1.70 -7.91 -4.50
N PHE A 84 0.51 -8.03 -3.91
CA PHE A 84 -0.55 -7.03 -3.98
C PHE A 84 -0.62 -6.23 -2.68
N ASN A 85 -0.11 -5.01 -2.72
CA ASN A 85 -0.16 -4.07 -1.61
C ASN A 85 -1.46 -3.26 -1.68
N ILE A 86 -2.23 -3.25 -0.60
CA ILE A 86 -3.41 -2.41 -0.44
C ILE A 86 -3.09 -1.34 0.61
N ALA A 87 -2.98 -0.08 0.17
CA ALA A 87 -2.73 1.04 1.06
C ALA A 87 -4.05 1.46 1.73
N LEU A 88 -4.24 1.02 2.97
CA LEU A 88 -5.43 1.25 3.80
C LEU A 88 -5.06 2.06 5.04
N ASN A 89 -5.77 3.16 5.29
CA ASN A 89 -5.40 4.16 6.30
C ASN A 89 -3.93 4.58 6.15
N TYR A 90 -3.56 4.85 4.90
CA TYR A 90 -2.20 5.15 4.50
C TYR A 90 -2.01 6.65 4.29
N GLY A 91 -0.85 7.14 4.68
CA GLY A 91 -0.34 8.48 4.35
C GLY A 91 1.19 8.45 4.36
N GLY A 92 1.82 8.86 3.27
CA GLY A 92 3.29 8.77 3.14
C GLY A 92 4.04 9.58 4.19
N ARG A 93 3.51 10.75 4.58
CA ARG A 93 4.11 11.54 5.66
C ARG A 93 4.02 10.83 7.02
N ASP A 94 2.91 10.13 7.30
CA ASP A 94 2.74 9.34 8.51
C ASP A 94 3.69 8.14 8.50
N GLU A 95 3.83 7.47 7.35
CA GLU A 95 4.78 6.37 7.15
C GLU A 95 6.22 6.80 7.43
N ILE A 96 6.69 7.91 6.81
CA ILE A 96 8.03 8.45 7.02
C ILE A 96 8.25 8.83 8.49
N LEU A 97 7.25 9.47 9.12
CA LEU A 97 7.32 9.79 10.55
C LEU A 97 7.44 8.53 11.40
N GLY A 98 6.74 7.47 11.03
CA GLY A 98 6.83 6.14 11.65
C GLY A 98 8.24 5.56 11.55
N ALA A 99 8.84 5.59 10.36
CA ALA A 99 10.21 5.16 10.12
C ALA A 99 11.23 5.93 10.98
N VAL A 100 11.12 7.27 11.01
CA VAL A 100 11.97 8.13 11.85
C VAL A 100 11.85 7.77 13.33
N LYS A 101 10.62 7.57 13.83
CA LYS A 101 10.40 7.16 15.23
C LYS A 101 11.00 5.79 15.54
N ASN A 102 10.93 4.84 14.62
CA ASN A 102 11.52 3.51 14.79
C ASN A 102 13.04 3.59 14.84
N ILE A 103 13.67 4.37 13.95
CA ILE A 103 15.12 4.60 13.94
C ILE A 103 15.57 5.30 15.24
N ALA A 104 14.84 6.33 15.68
CA ALA A 104 15.13 7.02 16.93
C ALA A 104 15.09 6.07 18.14
N LYS A 105 14.14 5.13 18.19
CA LYS A 105 14.10 4.10 19.25
C LYS A 105 15.31 3.19 19.19
N LYS A 106 15.76 2.76 18.00
CA LYS A 106 16.97 1.95 17.84
C LYS A 106 18.22 2.68 18.34
N ILE A 107 18.30 4.01 18.09
CA ILE A 107 19.39 4.84 18.60
C ILE A 107 19.33 4.91 20.13
N GLN A 108 18.15 5.17 20.69
CA GLN A 108 17.96 5.22 22.15
C GLN A 108 18.34 3.91 22.84
N ASN A 109 18.11 2.78 22.17
CA ASN A 109 18.49 1.44 22.66
C ASN A 109 19.97 1.07 22.40
N ASN A 110 20.77 1.97 21.82
CA ASN A 110 22.17 1.71 21.39
C ASN A 110 22.30 0.58 20.34
N GLU A 111 21.26 0.32 19.55
CA GLU A 111 21.27 -0.66 18.45
C GLU A 111 21.89 -0.06 17.17
N VAL A 112 21.80 1.26 16.99
CA VAL A 112 22.26 2.03 15.83
C VAL A 112 22.85 3.35 16.32
N LYS A 113 23.92 3.85 15.70
CA LYS A 113 24.44 5.18 15.95
C LYS A 113 23.88 6.17 14.92
N ILE A 114 23.90 7.47 15.27
CA ILE A 114 23.39 8.52 14.38
C ILE A 114 24.17 8.56 13.06
N GLU A 115 25.47 8.38 13.10
CA GLU A 115 26.37 8.37 11.93
C GLU A 115 26.13 7.18 10.98
N ASP A 116 25.46 6.12 11.43
CA ASP A 116 25.15 4.93 10.63
C ASP A 116 23.79 5.01 9.91
N ILE A 117 23.05 6.13 10.08
CA ILE A 117 21.77 6.32 9.40
C ILE A 117 21.99 6.51 7.90
N THR A 118 21.30 5.69 7.08
CA THR A 118 21.35 5.73 5.62
C THR A 118 19.94 5.81 5.03
N GLU A 119 19.83 6.16 3.73
CA GLU A 119 18.58 6.10 2.98
C GLU A 119 17.99 4.68 2.99
N GLN A 120 18.85 3.66 2.87
CA GLN A 120 18.43 2.27 2.97
C GLN A 120 17.80 1.95 4.32
N MET A 121 18.37 2.47 5.42
CA MET A 121 17.78 2.28 6.75
C MET A 121 16.38 2.92 6.85
N ILE A 122 16.14 4.05 6.20
CA ILE A 122 14.80 4.64 6.13
C ILE A 122 13.88 3.70 5.35
N SER A 123 14.29 3.28 4.14
CA SER A 123 13.53 2.36 3.29
C SER A 123 13.17 1.04 4.00
N ASP A 124 14.08 0.49 4.80
CA ASP A 124 13.86 -0.72 5.59
C ASP A 124 12.86 -0.55 6.74
N ASN A 125 12.54 0.68 7.11
CA ASN A 125 11.55 1.00 8.13
C ASN A 125 10.21 1.50 7.55
N LEU A 126 10.05 1.56 6.22
CA LEU A 126 8.79 1.84 5.55
C LEU A 126 7.92 0.59 5.44
N TYR A 127 6.63 0.76 5.15
CA TYR A 127 5.70 -0.35 4.97
C TYR A 127 6.05 -1.24 3.76
N THR A 128 6.78 -0.68 2.78
CA THR A 128 7.26 -1.37 1.58
C THR A 128 8.65 -2.00 1.74
N ALA A 129 9.16 -2.11 2.95
CA ALA A 129 10.45 -2.74 3.24
C ALA A 129 10.59 -4.11 2.53
N ASN A 130 11.79 -4.37 1.99
CA ASN A 130 12.11 -5.55 1.18
C ASN A 130 11.33 -5.67 -0.14
N GLN A 131 10.82 -4.56 -0.66
CA GLN A 131 10.27 -4.46 -2.01
C GLN A 131 11.05 -3.40 -2.80
N PRO A 132 11.16 -3.53 -4.12
CA PRO A 132 11.72 -2.45 -4.94
C PRO A 132 10.80 -1.24 -4.93
N ASP A 133 11.36 -0.07 -5.22
CA ASP A 133 10.57 1.11 -5.52
C ASP A 133 9.76 0.89 -6.81
N PRO A 134 8.61 1.55 -6.98
CA PRO A 134 7.79 1.39 -8.17
C PRO A 134 8.46 1.96 -9.42
N ASP A 135 8.42 1.23 -10.53
CA ASP A 135 8.87 1.72 -11.84
C ASP A 135 7.87 2.70 -12.46
N LEU A 136 6.58 2.47 -12.23
CA LEU A 136 5.47 3.22 -12.84
C LEU A 136 4.38 3.57 -11.82
N LEU A 137 3.97 4.84 -11.81
CA LEU A 137 2.74 5.31 -11.17
C LEU A 137 1.69 5.65 -12.22
N ILE A 138 0.55 4.97 -12.18
CA ILE A 138 -0.61 5.30 -12.98
C ILE A 138 -1.60 6.12 -12.13
N ARG A 139 -1.86 7.35 -12.56
CA ARG A 139 -2.87 8.21 -11.93
C ARG A 139 -4.05 8.41 -12.88
N THR A 140 -5.23 7.98 -12.45
CA THR A 140 -6.49 8.12 -13.20
C THR A 140 -7.17 9.47 -12.96
N SER A 141 -8.23 9.75 -13.72
CA SER A 141 -9.09 10.96 -13.61
C SER A 141 -8.38 12.27 -13.97
N GLY A 142 -7.32 12.24 -14.78
CA GLY A 142 -6.60 13.44 -15.22
C GLY A 142 -5.89 14.22 -14.10
N GLU A 143 -5.77 13.65 -12.92
CA GLU A 143 -5.26 14.34 -11.73
C GLU A 143 -3.73 14.27 -11.64
N LEU A 144 -3.07 15.42 -11.59
CA LEU A 144 -1.61 15.56 -11.52
C LEU A 144 -1.16 15.90 -10.09
N ARG A 145 -1.28 14.95 -9.18
CA ARG A 145 -0.79 15.05 -7.79
C ARG A 145 -0.64 13.69 -7.15
N LEU A 146 0.29 13.53 -6.21
CA LEU A 146 0.52 12.28 -5.46
C LEU A 146 -0.51 12.04 -4.35
N SER A 147 -1.12 13.09 -3.83
CA SER A 147 -2.04 13.01 -2.69
C SER A 147 -1.47 12.21 -1.51
N ASN A 148 -0.20 12.46 -1.18
CA ASN A 148 0.50 11.80 -0.07
C ASN A 148 0.69 10.27 -0.26
N PHE A 149 0.66 9.79 -1.52
CA PHE A 149 0.85 8.39 -1.86
C PHE A 149 2.32 8.11 -2.17
N LEU A 150 2.96 7.24 -1.39
CA LEU A 150 4.32 6.72 -1.56
C LEU A 150 5.40 7.80 -1.87
N PRO A 151 5.45 8.96 -1.16
CA PRO A 151 6.33 10.08 -1.54
C PRO A 151 7.82 9.74 -1.46
N TRP A 152 8.23 8.79 -0.65
CA TRP A 152 9.61 8.31 -0.57
C TRP A 152 9.93 7.39 -1.75
N GLN A 153 9.09 6.41 -1.98
CA GLN A 153 9.30 5.35 -2.96
C GLN A 153 9.17 5.82 -4.41
N LEU A 154 8.45 6.92 -4.65
CA LEU A 154 8.20 7.46 -6.00
C LEU A 154 9.27 8.44 -6.50
N ALA A 155 10.41 8.55 -5.81
CA ALA A 155 11.45 9.53 -6.13
C ALA A 155 12.01 9.42 -7.57
N TYR A 156 12.07 8.20 -8.12
CA TYR A 156 12.58 7.92 -9.47
C TYR A 156 11.55 7.21 -10.36
N THR A 157 10.29 7.22 -9.97
CA THR A 157 9.20 6.55 -10.66
C THR A 157 8.73 7.33 -11.88
N GLU A 158 8.41 6.67 -12.98
CA GLU A 158 7.72 7.27 -14.11
C GLU A 158 6.24 7.49 -13.81
N PHE A 159 5.68 8.58 -14.35
CA PHE A 159 4.29 8.98 -14.09
C PHE A 159 3.46 8.91 -15.36
N LEU A 160 2.41 8.13 -15.34
CA LEU A 160 1.38 8.10 -16.38
C LEU A 160 0.07 8.67 -15.82
N ILE A 161 -0.36 9.78 -16.40
CA ILE A 161 -1.66 10.39 -16.09
C ILE A 161 -2.65 9.99 -17.18
N VAL A 162 -3.75 9.37 -16.81
CA VAL A 162 -4.81 8.96 -17.75
C VAL A 162 -6.11 9.68 -17.43
N ASP A 163 -6.76 10.22 -18.48
CA ASP A 163 -8.04 10.89 -18.39
C ASP A 163 -9.21 9.89 -18.44
N LYS A 164 -9.15 8.90 -17.55
CA LYS A 164 -10.13 7.83 -17.40
C LYS A 164 -10.36 7.60 -15.91
N ASN A 165 -11.59 7.39 -15.49
CA ASN A 165 -11.88 7.07 -14.10
C ASN A 165 -11.45 5.64 -13.76
N TRP A 166 -11.11 5.39 -12.50
CA TRP A 166 -10.62 4.09 -12.06
C TRP A 166 -11.57 2.91 -12.38
N PRO A 167 -12.91 3.03 -12.26
CA PRO A 167 -13.81 1.93 -12.62
C PRO A 167 -13.79 1.56 -14.11
N ASP A 168 -13.35 2.49 -14.97
CA ASP A 168 -13.30 2.29 -16.43
C ASP A 168 -11.91 1.82 -16.90
N PHE A 169 -10.90 1.84 -16.01
CA PHE A 169 -9.55 1.38 -16.30
C PHE A 169 -9.53 -0.15 -16.43
N ASN A 170 -9.01 -0.66 -17.55
CA ASN A 170 -9.07 -2.07 -17.89
C ASN A 170 -7.71 -2.66 -18.29
N GLU A 171 -7.70 -3.93 -18.69
CA GLU A 171 -6.48 -4.65 -19.06
C GLU A 171 -5.71 -3.99 -20.21
N LYS A 172 -6.45 -3.49 -21.24
CA LYS A 172 -5.84 -2.79 -22.36
C LYS A 172 -5.16 -1.49 -21.94
N ASP A 173 -5.77 -0.75 -21.01
CA ASP A 173 -5.16 0.49 -20.49
C ASP A 173 -3.86 0.19 -19.74
N LEU A 174 -3.79 -0.95 -19.06
CA LEU A 174 -2.56 -1.40 -18.40
C LEU A 174 -1.49 -1.83 -19.44
N ASP A 175 -1.87 -2.53 -20.50
CA ASP A 175 -0.94 -2.89 -21.60
C ASP A 175 -0.40 -1.64 -22.30
N ASP A 176 -1.25 -0.63 -22.53
CA ASP A 176 -0.86 0.64 -23.14
C ASP A 176 0.03 1.49 -22.20
N ALA A 177 0.03 1.21 -20.89
CA ALA A 177 0.79 1.91 -19.87
C ALA A 177 2.20 1.35 -19.65
N ILE A 178 2.46 0.09 -20.05
CA ILE A 178 3.73 -0.63 -19.90
C ILE A 178 4.55 -0.57 -21.20
#